data_45b8f47bc300da75a0c2f485722dea5c
#
_entry.id   45b8f47bc300da75a0c2f485722dea5c
#
_cell.length_a   1.000
_cell.length_b   1.000
_cell.length_c   1.000
_cell.angle_alpha   90.00
_cell.angle_beta   90.00
_cell.angle_gamma   90.00
#
_symmetry.space_group_name_H-M   'P 1'
#
loop_
_entity.id
_entity.type
_entity.pdbx_description
1 polymer ?
#
loop_
_entity_poly.entity_id
_entity_poly.type
_entity_poly.pdbx_seq_one_letter_code
_entity_poly.pdbx_strand_id
1 'polypeptide(L)'
;LEMICEKYSKKHQKFQIVIPAWIEEEIEYNSQFTSKLKTIVKQYFKNIAVVYNNGDQHKLLEDLDGKSILVFRADLLPQKREIFISLIKDSVPDVLLTGDQSITDAISCCKRKTIWYQIAPWKQGLSYYLYKELPNKNFKTFKTSCGSLNAFDVNIDWNTFQKKK
;
A
#
# COMPACT_ATOMS: atom_id res chain seq x y z
N LEU A 1 -2.89 1.06 -6.35
CA LEU A 1 -3.21 -0.34 -6.58
C LEU A 1 -2.60 -0.84 -7.89
N GLU A 2 -2.91 -0.19 -9.02
CA GLU A 2 -2.47 -0.60 -10.36
C GLU A 2 -0.95 -0.84 -10.44
N MET A 3 -0.13 0.12 -10.03
CA MET A 3 1.32 0.01 -9.99
C MET A 3 1.80 -1.24 -9.21
N ILE A 4 1.20 -1.53 -8.07
CA ILE A 4 1.55 -2.71 -7.25
C ILE A 4 1.15 -4.00 -7.98
N CYS A 5 -0.05 -4.05 -8.55
CA CYS A 5 -0.51 -5.19 -9.33
C CYS A 5 0.40 -5.45 -10.53
N GLU A 6 0.74 -4.41 -11.31
CA GLU A 6 1.63 -4.52 -12.46
C GLU A 6 3.01 -5.06 -12.06
N LYS A 7 3.59 -4.53 -10.98
CA LYS A 7 4.92 -4.91 -10.53
C LYS A 7 4.99 -6.34 -9.97
N TYR A 8 3.96 -6.77 -9.24
CA TYR A 8 4.01 -8.00 -8.47
C TYR A 8 3.25 -9.18 -9.09
N SER A 9 2.30 -8.96 -9.99
CA SER A 9 1.59 -10.05 -10.67
C SER A 9 2.51 -10.97 -11.49
N LYS A 10 3.56 -10.40 -12.07
CA LYS A 10 4.56 -11.16 -12.84
C LYS A 10 5.46 -12.04 -11.97
N LYS A 11 5.54 -11.76 -10.67
CA LYS A 11 6.44 -12.44 -9.72
C LYS A 11 5.73 -13.43 -8.82
N HIS A 12 4.44 -13.23 -8.59
CA HIS A 12 3.67 -13.97 -7.60
C HIS A 12 2.34 -14.44 -8.17
N GLN A 13 2.07 -15.72 -8.13
CA GLN A 13 0.75 -16.27 -8.47
C GLN A 13 -0.28 -15.91 -7.38
N LYS A 14 0.13 -15.84 -6.13
CA LYS A 14 -0.69 -15.38 -4.99
C LYS A 14 -0.05 -14.15 -4.39
N PHE A 15 -0.80 -13.04 -4.37
CA PHE A 15 -0.37 -11.80 -3.77
C PHE A 15 -1.41 -11.33 -2.75
N GLN A 16 -0.97 -10.80 -1.62
CA GLN A 16 -1.86 -10.31 -0.58
C GLN A 16 -1.63 -8.83 -0.34
N ILE A 17 -2.71 -8.08 -0.19
CA ILE A 17 -2.70 -6.67 0.18
C ILE A 17 -3.46 -6.52 1.49
N VAL A 18 -2.77 -6.07 2.53
CA VAL A 18 -3.41 -5.71 3.80
C VAL A 18 -4.12 -4.37 3.63
N ILE A 19 -5.38 -4.32 3.98
CA ILE A 19 -6.23 -3.13 3.82
C ILE A 19 -6.82 -2.70 5.17
N PRO A 20 -7.02 -1.39 5.39
CA PRO A 20 -7.72 -0.88 6.58
C PRO A 20 -9.24 -1.08 6.45
N ALA A 21 -9.94 -1.02 7.58
CA ALA A 21 -11.39 -1.26 7.67
C ALA A 21 -12.22 -0.39 6.71
N TRP A 22 -11.86 0.89 6.51
CA TRP A 22 -12.59 1.76 5.59
C TRP A 22 -12.53 1.30 4.11
N ILE A 23 -11.45 0.61 3.70
CA ILE A 23 -11.39 -0.02 2.36
C ILE A 23 -12.28 -1.26 2.31
N GLU A 24 -12.34 -2.03 3.41
CA GLU A 24 -13.26 -3.16 3.54
C GLU A 24 -14.71 -2.71 3.36
N GLU A 25 -15.11 -1.66 4.07
CA GLU A 25 -16.44 -1.05 3.96
C GLU A 25 -16.75 -0.60 2.52
N GLU A 26 -15.79 0.04 1.85
CA GLU A 26 -15.95 0.42 0.44
C GLU A 26 -16.12 -0.79 -0.49
N ILE A 27 -15.41 -1.89 -0.23
CA ILE A 27 -15.56 -3.13 -1.01
C ILE A 27 -16.94 -3.75 -0.77
N GLU A 28 -17.45 -3.73 0.45
CA GLU A 28 -18.70 -4.37 0.83
C GLU A 28 -19.93 -3.56 0.38
N TYR A 29 -19.91 -2.25 0.61
CA TYR A 29 -21.10 -1.43 0.45
C TYR A 29 -21.11 -0.51 -0.77
N ASN A 30 -19.97 -0.30 -1.43
CA ASN A 30 -19.86 0.58 -2.59
C ASN A 30 -19.63 -0.22 -3.88
N SER A 31 -20.73 -0.56 -4.57
CA SER A 31 -20.68 -1.34 -5.82
C SER A 31 -19.85 -0.65 -6.93
N GLN A 32 -19.84 0.69 -6.98
CA GLN A 32 -19.06 1.44 -7.97
C GLN A 32 -17.56 1.32 -7.68
N PHE A 33 -17.18 1.40 -6.41
CA PHE A 33 -15.79 1.18 -5.97
C PHE A 33 -15.34 -0.23 -6.33
N THR A 34 -16.13 -1.24 -5.97
CA THR A 34 -15.83 -2.66 -6.23
C THR A 34 -15.74 -2.96 -7.72
N SER A 35 -16.60 -2.36 -8.55
CA SER A 35 -16.55 -2.49 -10.01
C SER A 35 -15.25 -1.91 -10.59
N LYS A 36 -14.83 -0.72 -10.16
CA LYS A 36 -13.57 -0.10 -10.58
C LYS A 36 -12.37 -0.93 -10.13
N LEU A 37 -12.39 -1.42 -8.88
CA LEU A 37 -11.35 -2.28 -8.33
C LEU A 37 -11.20 -3.56 -9.17
N LYS A 38 -12.30 -4.26 -9.49
CA LYS A 38 -12.29 -5.43 -10.36
C LYS A 38 -11.73 -5.11 -11.75
N THR A 39 -12.12 -3.97 -12.33
CA THR A 39 -11.66 -3.54 -13.67
C THR A 39 -10.14 -3.34 -13.71
N ILE A 40 -9.54 -2.79 -12.67
CA ILE A 40 -8.10 -2.62 -12.57
C ILE A 40 -7.42 -3.97 -12.35
N VAL A 41 -7.86 -4.73 -11.35
CA VAL A 41 -7.15 -5.93 -10.89
C VAL A 41 -7.20 -7.06 -11.91
N LYS A 42 -8.33 -7.24 -12.63
CA LYS A 42 -8.48 -8.31 -13.63
C LYS A 42 -7.46 -8.27 -14.77
N GLN A 43 -6.79 -7.12 -14.97
CA GLN A 43 -5.71 -7.00 -15.97
C GLN A 43 -4.44 -7.73 -15.52
N TYR A 44 -4.29 -7.99 -14.23
CA TYR A 44 -3.08 -8.52 -13.60
C TYR A 44 -3.29 -9.86 -12.90
N PHE A 45 -4.44 -10.05 -12.29
CA PHE A 45 -4.81 -11.27 -11.57
C PHE A 45 -6.14 -11.82 -12.07
N LYS A 46 -6.21 -13.15 -12.18
CA LYS A 46 -7.40 -13.85 -12.67
C LYS A 46 -8.50 -13.97 -11.61
N ASN A 47 -8.08 -14.07 -10.36
CA ASN A 47 -8.98 -14.21 -9.23
C ASN A 47 -8.79 -13.09 -8.22
N ILE A 48 -9.87 -12.69 -7.56
CA ILE A 48 -9.87 -11.67 -6.51
C ILE A 48 -10.68 -12.21 -5.35
N ALA A 49 -10.10 -12.20 -4.16
CA ALA A 49 -10.79 -12.52 -2.92
C ALA A 49 -10.60 -11.42 -1.87
N VAL A 50 -11.51 -11.38 -0.90
CA VAL A 50 -11.41 -10.55 0.30
C VAL A 50 -11.55 -11.45 1.51
N VAL A 51 -10.71 -11.25 2.51
CA VAL A 51 -10.87 -11.81 3.85
C VAL A 51 -11.26 -10.64 4.75
N TYR A 52 -12.47 -10.67 5.25
CA TYR A 52 -13.06 -9.64 6.10
C TYR A 52 -12.56 -9.73 7.54
N ASN A 53 -12.78 -8.67 8.32
CA ASN A 53 -12.39 -8.63 9.73
C ASN A 53 -12.97 -9.75 10.60
N ASN A 54 -14.16 -10.25 10.25
CA ASN A 54 -14.80 -11.39 10.91
C ASN A 54 -14.19 -12.76 10.51
N GLY A 55 -13.24 -12.77 9.59
CA GLY A 55 -12.59 -13.98 9.06
C GLY A 55 -13.30 -14.61 7.86
N ASP A 56 -14.47 -14.12 7.46
CA ASP A 56 -15.17 -14.59 6.28
C ASP A 56 -14.39 -14.27 5.02
N GLN A 57 -14.39 -15.22 4.09
CA GLN A 57 -13.74 -15.02 2.80
C GLN A 57 -14.79 -14.98 1.69
N HIS A 58 -14.76 -13.90 0.91
CA HIS A 58 -15.60 -13.73 -0.27
C HIS A 58 -14.77 -13.64 -1.55
N LYS A 59 -15.25 -14.27 -2.61
CA LYS A 59 -14.67 -14.16 -3.94
C LYS A 59 -15.33 -12.99 -4.67
N LEU A 60 -14.56 -12.01 -5.08
CA LEU A 60 -15.04 -10.87 -5.86
C LEU A 60 -14.98 -11.13 -7.37
N LEU A 61 -14.03 -11.93 -7.80
CA LEU A 61 -13.84 -12.39 -9.18
C LEU A 61 -13.28 -13.81 -9.14
N GLU A 62 -13.86 -14.70 -9.95
CA GLU A 62 -13.40 -16.06 -10.11
C GLU A 62 -13.25 -16.40 -11.60
N ASP A 63 -12.05 -16.85 -11.96
CA ASP A 63 -11.74 -17.44 -13.26
C ASP A 63 -11.22 -18.86 -12.97
N LEU A 64 -12.03 -19.86 -13.32
CA LEU A 64 -11.75 -21.27 -12.98
C LEU A 64 -10.45 -21.79 -13.60
N ASP A 65 -10.07 -21.26 -14.76
CA ASP A 65 -8.85 -21.64 -15.45
C ASP A 65 -7.63 -20.82 -15.01
N GLY A 66 -7.87 -19.77 -14.25
CA GLY A 66 -6.84 -18.82 -13.82
C GLY A 66 -6.21 -19.19 -12.48
N LYS A 67 -4.86 -19.33 -12.44
CA LYS A 67 -4.12 -19.67 -11.21
C LYS A 67 -3.72 -18.47 -10.36
N SER A 68 -3.69 -17.26 -10.92
CA SER A 68 -3.23 -16.08 -10.18
C SER A 68 -4.37 -15.48 -9.35
N ILE A 69 -4.08 -15.13 -8.10
CA ILE A 69 -5.06 -14.57 -7.17
C ILE A 69 -4.50 -13.39 -6.41
N LEU A 70 -5.27 -12.30 -6.35
CA LEU A 70 -5.07 -11.20 -5.40
C LEU A 70 -6.04 -11.37 -4.24
N VAL A 71 -5.53 -11.30 -3.01
CA VAL A 71 -6.32 -11.39 -1.79
C VAL A 71 -6.19 -10.08 -1.00
N PHE A 72 -7.30 -9.41 -0.75
CA PHE A 72 -7.38 -8.30 0.19
C PHE A 72 -7.59 -8.85 1.60
N ARG A 73 -6.77 -8.40 2.56
CA ARG A 73 -6.75 -8.88 3.93
C ARG A 73 -7.14 -7.75 4.88
N ALA A 74 -8.41 -7.67 5.24
CA ALA A 74 -8.90 -6.75 6.28
C ALA A 74 -8.71 -7.33 7.69
N ASP A 75 -8.72 -8.64 7.82
CA ASP A 75 -8.56 -9.39 9.07
C ASP A 75 -7.19 -9.17 9.76
N LEU A 76 -6.23 -8.58 9.06
CA LEU A 76 -4.91 -8.29 9.61
C LEU A 76 -4.78 -6.89 10.23
N LEU A 77 -5.83 -6.06 10.21
CA LEU A 77 -5.87 -4.75 10.85
C LEU A 77 -7.22 -4.53 11.58
N PRO A 78 -7.26 -3.78 12.69
CA PRO A 78 -6.13 -3.11 13.35
C PRO A 78 -5.25 -4.07 14.14
N GLN A 79 -3.99 -3.71 14.33
CA GLN A 79 -3.01 -4.48 15.12
C GLN A 79 -2.27 -3.60 16.12
N LYS A 80 -1.68 -4.23 17.14
CA LYS A 80 -0.72 -3.56 18.01
C LYS A 80 0.45 -3.04 17.17
N ARG A 81 1.04 -1.91 17.60
CA ARG A 81 2.09 -1.21 16.87
C ARG A 81 3.25 -2.13 16.45
N GLU A 82 3.68 -3.01 17.36
CA GLU A 82 4.81 -3.93 17.11
C GLU A 82 4.48 -4.93 15.99
N ILE A 83 3.25 -5.45 15.97
CA ILE A 83 2.78 -6.37 14.93
C ILE A 83 2.66 -5.62 13.60
N PHE A 84 2.11 -4.41 13.61
CA PHE A 84 2.02 -3.57 12.41
C PHE A 84 3.39 -3.28 11.80
N ILE A 85 4.39 -2.93 12.63
CA ILE A 85 5.77 -2.72 12.19
C ILE A 85 6.35 -4.01 11.60
N SER A 86 6.08 -5.18 12.19
CA SER A 86 6.51 -6.47 11.64
C SER A 86 5.86 -6.75 10.28
N LEU A 87 4.56 -6.49 10.12
CA LEU A 87 3.88 -6.61 8.82
C LEU A 87 4.56 -5.75 7.75
N ILE A 88 4.91 -4.51 8.08
CA ILE A 88 5.65 -3.65 7.14
C ILE A 88 7.03 -4.24 6.84
N LYS A 89 7.78 -4.69 7.85
CA LYS A 89 9.13 -5.27 7.66
C LYS A 89 9.12 -6.47 6.74
N ASP A 90 8.16 -7.36 6.92
CA ASP A 90 8.03 -8.62 6.19
C ASP A 90 7.32 -8.48 4.83
N SER A 91 6.73 -7.32 4.55
CA SER A 91 6.08 -7.04 3.27
C SER A 91 7.09 -6.93 2.12
N VAL A 92 6.57 -6.88 0.90
CA VAL A 92 7.35 -6.49 -0.30
C VAL A 92 8.02 -5.12 -0.11
N PRO A 93 9.06 -4.79 -0.89
CA PRO A 93 9.76 -3.50 -0.75
C PRO A 93 8.87 -2.26 -0.88
N ASP A 94 7.81 -2.33 -1.67
CA ASP A 94 6.89 -1.20 -1.85
C ASP A 94 5.74 -1.28 -0.84
N VAL A 95 5.52 -0.22 -0.07
CA VAL A 95 4.41 -0.10 0.87
C VAL A 95 3.67 1.22 0.65
N LEU A 96 2.34 1.17 0.61
CA LEU A 96 1.50 2.36 0.55
C LEU A 96 0.98 2.66 1.95
N LEU A 97 1.31 3.83 2.46
CA LEU A 97 0.91 4.30 3.78
C LEU A 97 0.17 5.63 3.64
N THR A 98 -0.93 5.75 4.36
CA THR A 98 -1.78 6.96 4.33
C THR A 98 -1.82 7.70 5.65
N GLY A 99 -1.45 7.04 6.75
CA GLY A 99 -1.41 7.61 8.09
C GLY A 99 -0.05 8.19 8.44
N ASP A 100 -0.02 9.33 9.13
CA ASP A 100 1.22 10.02 9.48
C ASP A 100 2.06 9.19 10.47
N GLN A 101 1.39 8.52 11.43
CA GLN A 101 2.07 7.60 12.35
C GLN A 101 2.68 6.41 11.62
N SER A 102 1.95 5.82 10.67
CA SER A 102 2.43 4.69 9.87
C SER A 102 3.67 5.06 9.04
N ILE A 103 3.70 6.27 8.49
CA ILE A 103 4.87 6.80 7.77
C ILE A 103 6.04 6.97 8.72
N THR A 104 5.82 7.55 9.89
CA THR A 104 6.85 7.73 10.92
C THR A 104 7.43 6.39 11.37
N ASP A 105 6.58 5.40 11.61
CA ASP A 105 6.99 4.04 12.01
C ASP A 105 7.79 3.35 10.90
N ALA A 106 7.35 3.46 9.66
CA ALA A 106 8.06 2.88 8.52
C ALA A 106 9.43 3.52 8.31
N ILE A 107 9.53 4.85 8.40
CA ILE A 107 10.79 5.58 8.30
C ILE A 107 11.76 5.18 9.43
N SER A 108 11.25 5.10 10.66
CA SER A 108 12.08 4.85 11.84
C SER A 108 12.50 3.39 12.01
N CYS A 109 11.65 2.44 11.60
CA CYS A 109 11.80 1.04 11.95
C CYS A 109 12.04 0.11 10.76
N CYS A 110 11.71 0.53 9.52
CA CYS A 110 11.70 -0.34 8.36
C CYS A 110 12.75 0.08 7.34
N LYS A 111 13.90 -0.58 7.35
CA LYS A 111 14.97 -0.38 6.35
C LYS A 111 14.60 -1.02 5.01
N ARG A 112 15.13 -0.51 3.91
CA ARG A 112 15.00 -1.06 2.54
C ARG A 112 13.56 -1.09 2.01
N LYS A 113 12.71 -0.13 2.42
CA LYS A 113 11.35 0.04 1.90
C LYS A 113 11.27 1.28 1.02
N THR A 114 10.50 1.18 -0.06
CA THR A 114 10.02 2.33 -0.81
C THR A 114 8.63 2.65 -0.31
N ILE A 115 8.49 3.78 0.36
CA ILE A 115 7.23 4.21 0.93
C ILE A 115 6.50 5.05 -0.10
N TRP A 116 5.32 4.60 -0.49
CA TRP A 116 4.40 5.33 -1.33
C TRP A 116 3.40 6.06 -0.45
N TYR A 117 3.22 7.33 -0.71
CA TYR A 117 2.32 8.18 0.05
C TYR A 117 1.37 8.92 -0.86
N GLN A 118 0.08 8.77 -0.65
CA GLN A 118 -0.92 9.51 -1.40
C GLN A 118 -1.11 10.90 -0.80
N ILE A 119 -0.89 11.93 -1.61
CA ILE A 119 -1.10 13.32 -1.19
C ILE A 119 -2.61 13.60 -1.22
N ALA A 120 -3.24 13.58 -0.06
CA ALA A 120 -4.56 14.14 0.11
C ALA A 120 -4.47 15.67 0.27
N PRO A 121 -5.48 16.45 -0.15
CA PRO A 121 -5.43 17.91 -0.06
C PRO A 121 -5.11 18.46 1.34
N TRP A 122 -5.62 17.80 2.39
CA TRP A 122 -5.35 18.16 3.78
C TRP A 122 -3.98 17.73 4.31
N LYS A 123 -3.22 16.96 3.52
CA LYS A 123 -1.86 16.46 3.87
C LYS A 123 -0.74 17.15 3.07
N GLN A 124 -1.04 18.18 2.33
CA GLN A 124 -0.06 18.91 1.52
C GLN A 124 1.10 19.45 2.36
N GLY A 125 0.82 19.92 3.59
CA GLY A 125 1.86 20.39 4.51
C GLY A 125 2.88 19.30 4.84
N LEU A 126 2.44 18.10 5.24
CA LEU A 126 3.33 16.97 5.51
C LEU A 126 4.13 16.59 4.28
N SER A 127 3.49 16.50 3.11
CA SER A 127 4.17 16.20 1.84
C SER A 127 5.25 17.23 1.50
N TYR A 128 4.96 18.51 1.70
CA TYR A 128 5.92 19.60 1.48
C TYR A 128 7.14 19.49 2.40
N TYR A 129 6.92 19.25 3.69
CA TYR A 129 8.01 19.09 4.66
C TYR A 129 8.84 17.83 4.39
N LEU A 130 8.21 16.71 4.08
CA LEU A 130 8.93 15.50 3.68
C LEU A 130 9.79 15.75 2.43
N TYR A 131 9.23 16.42 1.41
CA TYR A 131 9.98 16.77 0.21
C TYR A 131 11.17 17.67 0.50
N LYS A 132 10.98 18.67 1.36
CA LYS A 132 12.03 19.64 1.74
C LYS A 132 13.19 18.99 2.51
N GLU A 133 12.86 18.06 3.40
CA GLU A 133 13.83 17.46 4.32
C GLU A 133 14.48 16.19 3.74
N LEU A 134 13.84 15.50 2.79
CA LEU A 134 14.40 14.32 2.16
C LEU A 134 15.31 14.69 0.97
N PRO A 135 16.46 14.02 0.81
CA PRO A 135 17.29 14.19 -0.38
C PRO A 135 16.50 13.92 -1.67
N ASN A 136 16.61 14.78 -2.67
CA ASN A 136 15.86 14.68 -3.93
C ASN A 136 15.99 13.31 -4.62
N LYS A 137 17.15 12.66 -4.53
CA LYS A 137 17.39 11.32 -5.07
C LYS A 137 16.54 10.21 -4.45
N ASN A 138 16.00 10.46 -3.26
CA ASN A 138 15.22 9.49 -2.51
C ASN A 138 13.71 9.75 -2.63
N PHE A 139 13.33 10.80 -3.33
CA PHE A 139 11.93 11.18 -3.53
C PHE A 139 11.53 10.96 -4.98
N LYS A 140 10.47 10.18 -5.19
CA LYS A 140 9.93 9.85 -6.52
C LYS A 140 8.46 10.21 -6.56
N THR A 141 8.03 10.77 -7.68
CA THR A 141 6.61 11.05 -7.94
C THR A 141 6.10 10.11 -9.02
N PHE A 142 4.99 9.47 -8.76
CA PHE A 142 4.28 8.63 -9.72
C PHE A 142 2.92 9.27 -10.03
N LYS A 143 2.66 9.57 -11.29
CA LYS A 143 1.37 10.09 -11.74
C LYS A 143 0.42 8.92 -12.00
N THR A 144 -0.76 8.98 -11.42
CA THR A 144 -1.85 8.02 -11.65
C THR A 144 -3.05 8.72 -12.25
N SER A 145 -4.00 7.94 -12.77
CA SER A 145 -5.29 8.46 -13.22
C SER A 145 -6.10 9.18 -12.13
N CYS A 146 -5.79 8.89 -10.87
CA CYS A 146 -6.47 9.44 -9.69
C CYS A 146 -5.66 10.51 -8.94
N GLY A 147 -4.53 10.98 -9.49
CA GLY A 147 -3.67 11.96 -8.85
C GLY A 147 -2.20 11.55 -8.83
N SER A 148 -1.45 12.11 -7.88
CA SER A 148 -0.03 11.82 -7.72
C SER A 148 0.25 11.01 -6.46
N LEU A 149 1.12 10.03 -6.58
CA LEU A 149 1.74 9.34 -5.46
C LEU A 149 3.18 9.80 -5.31
N ASN A 150 3.58 10.12 -4.10
CA ASN A 150 4.98 10.34 -3.80
C ASN A 150 5.57 9.14 -3.10
N ALA A 151 6.76 8.77 -3.50
CA ALA A 151 7.51 7.70 -2.87
C ALA A 151 8.83 8.23 -2.34
N PHE A 152 9.28 7.69 -1.23
CA PHE A 152 10.61 7.91 -0.74
C PHE A 152 11.24 6.58 -0.30
N ASP A 153 12.55 6.49 -0.49
CA ASP A 153 13.34 5.32 -0.15
C ASP A 153 13.83 5.46 1.29
N VAL A 154 13.51 4.49 2.12
CA VAL A 154 13.88 4.47 3.54
C VAL A 154 15.34 4.06 3.77
N ASN A 155 16.09 3.72 2.72
CA ASN A 155 17.55 3.53 2.82
C ASN A 155 18.33 4.85 3.05
N ILE A 156 17.67 5.84 3.63
CA ILE A 156 18.29 7.10 4.01
C ILE A 156 19.25 6.82 5.16
N ASP A 157 20.50 7.31 5.03
CA ASP A 157 21.40 7.38 6.18
C ASP A 157 20.96 8.48 7.14
N TRP A 158 20.16 8.08 8.12
CA TRP A 158 19.63 8.98 9.13
C TRP A 158 20.70 9.64 9.98
N ASN A 159 21.89 9.07 10.11
CA ASN A 159 23.02 9.70 10.81
C ASN A 159 23.52 10.93 10.05
N THR A 160 23.54 10.84 8.72
CA THR A 160 23.89 11.99 7.88
C THR A 160 22.78 13.04 7.85
N PHE A 161 21.51 12.61 7.96
CA PHE A 161 20.37 13.51 7.99
C PHE A 161 20.30 14.32 9.30
N GLN A 162 20.55 13.69 10.45
CA GLN A 162 20.56 14.35 11.76
C GLN A 162 21.72 15.34 11.94
N LYS A 163 22.83 15.14 11.25
CA LYS A 163 24.01 16.05 11.33
C LYS A 163 23.82 17.36 10.57
N LYS A 164 22.75 17.53 9.79
CA LYS A 164 22.43 18.76 9.04
C LYS A 164 21.49 19.71 9.80
N LYS A 165 21.10 19.37 11.01
CA LYS A 165 20.45 20.27 11.98
C LYS A 165 21.49 20.86 12.92
#